data_67b687befd530648d1c5a6cb5ce2fbd3
#
_entry.id   67b687befd530648d1c5a6cb5ce2fbd3
#
_cell.length_a   1.000
_cell.length_b   1.000
_cell.length_c   1.000
_cell.angle_alpha   90.00
_cell.angle_beta   90.00
_cell.angle_gamma   90.00
#
_symmetry.space_group_name_H-M   'P 1'
#
loop_
_entity.id
_entity.type
_entity.pdbx_description
1 polymer ?
#
loop_
_entity_poly.entity_id
_entity_poly.type
_entity_poly.pdbx_seq_one_letter_code
_entity_poly.pdbx_strand_id
1 'polypeptide(L)'
;MVLNANIDASGDSGFNGDLFTFDASNSEGDFVTYEWDFGDGNVAEGQSVSHNWSEGGVYFVVLTAKDASDRQSVEFHQVTIDYQDSGSGEVNGGGQDTITRNVNPYVIEVNIYMNLTGDSDAAIGNNGASSDITVTIEVDGQAIFSQSYDVNKGSTESIQFSINDSETVGEWNLIFESNDGVSDFTYDYNWLSDFEVSS
;
A
#
# COMPACT_ATOMS: atom_id res chain seq x y z
N MET A 1 -2.71 3.82 45.12
CA MET A 1 -1.82 4.25 44.06
C MET A 1 -2.64 4.33 42.77
N VAL A 2 -2.53 5.40 42.02
CA VAL A 2 -3.20 5.52 40.73
C VAL A 2 -2.39 4.71 39.73
N LEU A 3 -3.07 3.94 38.89
CA LEU A 3 -2.45 3.24 37.78
C LEU A 3 -2.72 4.07 36.51
N ASN A 4 -1.68 4.40 35.73
CA ASN A 4 -1.77 5.16 34.51
C ASN A 4 -0.82 4.55 33.49
N ALA A 5 -1.37 3.82 32.51
CA ALA A 5 -0.61 3.34 31.35
C ALA A 5 -0.25 4.54 30.46
N ASN A 6 0.95 4.51 29.89
CA ASN A 6 1.43 5.52 28.95
C ASN A 6 2.14 4.83 27.79
N ILE A 7 1.87 5.28 26.58
CA ILE A 7 2.53 4.83 25.35
C ILE A 7 3.44 5.94 24.83
N ASP A 8 4.72 5.63 24.69
CA ASP A 8 5.69 6.43 23.96
C ASP A 8 6.00 5.71 22.64
N ALA A 9 5.54 6.27 21.53
CA ALA A 9 5.69 5.70 20.21
C ALA A 9 6.76 6.43 19.39
N SER A 10 7.48 5.71 18.52
CA SER A 10 8.50 6.30 17.64
C SER A 10 7.94 7.21 16.56
N GLY A 11 6.63 7.14 16.30
CA GLY A 11 5.92 7.96 15.32
C GLY A 11 4.44 7.60 15.23
N ASP A 12 3.68 8.47 14.56
CA ASP A 12 2.24 8.36 14.38
C ASP A 12 1.87 7.95 12.95
N SER A 13 2.84 7.99 12.01
CA SER A 13 2.63 7.61 10.61
C SER A 13 3.90 7.09 9.95
N GLY A 14 3.74 6.28 8.90
CA GLY A 14 4.79 5.73 8.07
C GLY A 14 4.22 4.90 6.92
N PHE A 15 5.07 4.13 6.25
CA PHE A 15 4.67 3.22 5.17
C PHE A 15 4.59 1.77 5.65
N ASN A 16 3.88 0.95 4.88
CA ASN A 16 3.87 -0.50 5.10
C ASN A 16 5.30 -1.06 5.11
N GLY A 17 5.59 -1.88 6.13
CA GLY A 17 6.92 -2.43 6.38
C GLY A 17 7.83 -1.58 7.26
N ASP A 18 7.53 -0.30 7.51
CA ASP A 18 8.27 0.53 8.45
C ASP A 18 8.17 -0.02 9.87
N LEU A 19 9.29 0.01 10.59
CA LEU A 19 9.37 -0.50 11.96
C LEU A 19 9.04 0.61 12.96
N PHE A 20 7.99 0.40 13.75
CA PHE A 20 7.61 1.23 14.87
C PHE A 20 8.05 0.60 16.18
N THR A 21 8.42 1.44 17.13
CA THR A 21 8.73 1.03 18.52
C THR A 21 7.75 1.69 19.49
N PHE A 22 7.32 0.94 20.47
CA PHE A 22 6.41 1.38 21.52
C PHE A 22 7.04 1.09 22.88
N ASP A 23 7.03 2.06 23.77
CA ASP A 23 7.61 1.96 25.10
C ASP A 23 6.60 2.39 26.17
N ALA A 24 6.45 1.55 27.18
CA ALA A 24 5.56 1.78 28.32
C ALA A 24 6.32 2.17 29.60
N SER A 25 7.61 2.51 29.52
CA SER A 25 8.44 2.81 30.68
C SER A 25 7.99 4.05 31.46
N ASN A 26 7.26 4.96 30.80
CA ASN A 26 6.69 6.16 31.42
C ASN A 26 5.32 5.92 32.09
N SER A 27 4.83 4.67 32.13
CA SER A 27 3.62 4.31 32.85
C SER A 27 3.79 4.48 34.34
N GLU A 28 2.79 5.07 35.01
CA GLU A 28 2.81 5.32 36.48
C GLU A 28 2.04 4.22 37.22
N GLY A 29 2.73 3.45 38.04
CA GLY A 29 2.15 2.37 38.84
C GLY A 29 3.13 1.21 39.03
N ASP A 30 2.75 0.25 39.93
CA ASP A 30 3.54 -0.97 40.15
C ASP A 30 3.12 -2.06 39.16
N PHE A 31 3.25 -1.76 37.83
CA PHE A 31 2.90 -2.71 36.78
C PHE A 31 3.91 -3.87 36.69
N VAL A 32 3.39 -5.07 36.44
CA VAL A 32 4.18 -6.31 36.32
C VAL A 32 4.06 -6.94 34.94
N THR A 33 3.00 -6.61 34.18
CA THR A 33 2.81 -7.07 32.80
C THR A 33 2.36 -5.92 31.90
N TYR A 34 2.81 -5.98 30.66
CA TYR A 34 2.45 -5.08 29.58
C TYR A 34 2.06 -5.93 28.37
N GLU A 35 0.82 -5.82 27.94
CA GLU A 35 0.25 -6.54 26.81
C GLU A 35 -0.13 -5.52 25.74
N TRP A 36 0.29 -5.77 24.49
CA TRP A 36 0.07 -4.92 23.34
C TRP A 36 -0.81 -5.61 22.32
N ASP A 37 -1.79 -4.90 21.76
CA ASP A 37 -2.55 -5.26 20.57
C ASP A 37 -2.31 -4.17 19.54
N PHE A 38 -1.85 -4.55 18.33
CA PHE A 38 -1.48 -3.60 17.27
C PHE A 38 -2.62 -3.27 16.31
N GLY A 39 -3.83 -3.82 16.55
CA GLY A 39 -5.01 -3.54 15.74
C GLY A 39 -5.07 -4.29 14.40
N ASP A 40 -4.09 -5.11 14.08
CA ASP A 40 -4.03 -5.96 12.89
C ASP A 40 -4.17 -7.47 13.21
N GLY A 41 -4.50 -7.78 14.48
CA GLY A 41 -4.60 -9.13 15.01
C GLY A 41 -3.30 -9.67 15.60
N ASN A 42 -2.20 -8.92 15.51
CA ASN A 42 -0.94 -9.25 16.17
C ASN A 42 -0.92 -8.67 17.58
N VAL A 43 -0.26 -9.42 18.51
CA VAL A 43 -0.10 -9.04 19.90
C VAL A 43 1.35 -9.25 20.35
N ALA A 44 1.77 -8.53 21.38
CA ALA A 44 3.08 -8.69 22.00
C ALA A 44 3.02 -8.47 23.51
N GLU A 45 4.05 -8.93 24.22
CA GLU A 45 4.24 -8.70 25.65
C GLU A 45 5.61 -8.06 25.91
N GLY A 46 5.70 -7.19 26.90
CA GLY A 46 6.93 -6.53 27.32
C GLY A 46 6.76 -5.05 27.52
N GLN A 47 7.68 -4.43 28.27
CA GLN A 47 7.66 -2.99 28.54
C GLN A 47 7.97 -2.17 27.27
N SER A 48 8.82 -2.71 26.39
CA SER A 48 9.15 -2.11 25.10
C SER A 48 9.04 -3.17 24.01
N VAL A 49 8.35 -2.84 22.93
CA VAL A 49 8.07 -3.73 21.80
C VAL A 49 8.27 -3.01 20.47
N SER A 50 8.33 -3.78 19.39
CA SER A 50 8.34 -3.22 18.05
C SER A 50 7.37 -3.96 17.15
N HIS A 51 6.78 -3.26 16.19
CA HIS A 51 5.85 -3.81 15.22
C HIS A 51 5.97 -3.12 13.87
N ASN A 52 5.56 -3.81 12.81
CA ASN A 52 5.41 -3.27 11.46
C ASN A 52 4.14 -3.85 10.84
N TRP A 53 3.42 -3.04 10.08
CA TRP A 53 2.24 -3.44 9.33
C TRP A 53 2.59 -3.73 7.88
N SER A 54 2.04 -4.80 7.31
CA SER A 54 2.21 -5.16 5.89
C SER A 54 1.20 -4.46 4.98
N GLU A 55 0.06 -4.06 5.55
CA GLU A 55 -1.04 -3.43 4.84
C GLU A 55 -1.19 -1.97 5.27
N GLY A 56 -1.60 -1.12 4.34
CA GLY A 56 -1.96 0.26 4.65
C GLY A 56 -3.26 0.33 5.46
N GLY A 57 -3.38 1.35 6.30
CA GLY A 57 -4.57 1.55 7.11
C GLY A 57 -4.35 2.42 8.33
N VAL A 58 -5.42 2.59 9.09
CA VAL A 58 -5.38 3.25 10.39
C VAL A 58 -5.52 2.20 11.48
N TYR A 59 -4.52 2.13 12.34
CA TYR A 59 -4.40 1.14 13.40
C TYR A 59 -4.49 1.80 14.77
N PHE A 60 -5.18 1.15 15.71
CA PHE A 60 -5.20 1.55 17.11
C PHE A 60 -4.37 0.56 17.91
N VAL A 61 -3.20 1.01 18.32
CA VAL A 61 -2.33 0.26 19.23
C VAL A 61 -2.88 0.40 20.65
N VAL A 62 -3.14 -0.72 21.29
CA VAL A 62 -3.70 -0.77 22.66
C VAL A 62 -2.67 -1.35 23.62
N LEU A 63 -2.32 -0.60 24.65
CA LEU A 63 -1.53 -1.07 25.77
C LEU A 63 -2.45 -1.42 26.93
N THR A 64 -2.37 -2.65 27.43
CA THR A 64 -2.97 -3.06 28.69
C THR A 64 -1.86 -3.37 29.70
N ALA A 65 -1.70 -2.51 30.69
CA ALA A 65 -0.73 -2.69 31.77
C ALA A 65 -1.44 -3.18 33.06
N LYS A 66 -0.90 -4.25 33.71
CA LYS A 66 -1.48 -4.88 34.89
C LYS A 66 -0.48 -4.90 36.06
N ASP A 67 -0.99 -4.72 37.28
CA ASP A 67 -0.22 -4.93 38.51
C ASP A 67 -0.35 -6.36 39.04
N ALA A 68 0.36 -6.66 40.13
CA ALA A 68 0.35 -7.99 40.77
C ALA A 68 -1.03 -8.40 41.35
N SER A 69 -2.00 -7.48 41.39
CA SER A 69 -3.37 -7.72 41.87
C SER A 69 -4.39 -7.74 40.72
N ASP A 70 -3.93 -7.88 39.45
CA ASP A 70 -4.74 -7.83 38.24
C ASP A 70 -5.51 -6.52 38.03
N ARG A 71 -5.15 -5.44 38.74
CA ARG A 71 -5.68 -4.12 38.39
C ARG A 71 -4.98 -3.63 37.14
N GLN A 72 -5.76 -3.08 36.20
CA GLN A 72 -5.25 -2.68 34.88
C GLN A 72 -5.47 -1.21 34.60
N SER A 73 -4.62 -0.68 33.72
CA SER A 73 -4.79 0.57 33.02
C SER A 73 -4.62 0.32 31.53
N VAL A 74 -5.43 0.98 30.71
CA VAL A 74 -5.42 0.83 29.25
C VAL A 74 -5.16 2.19 28.61
N GLU A 75 -4.30 2.22 27.61
CA GLU A 75 -3.99 3.39 26.79
C GLU A 75 -4.08 3.02 25.33
N PHE A 76 -4.39 4.02 24.48
CA PHE A 76 -4.55 3.86 23.04
C PHE A 76 -3.64 4.84 22.31
N HIS A 77 -3.02 4.36 21.23
CA HIS A 77 -2.23 5.18 20.33
C HIS A 77 -2.62 4.88 18.88
N GLN A 78 -2.91 5.92 18.09
CA GLN A 78 -3.26 5.75 16.68
C GLN A 78 -2.00 5.81 15.81
N VAL A 79 -1.89 4.89 14.86
CA VAL A 79 -0.85 4.89 13.82
C VAL A 79 -1.51 4.83 12.45
N THR A 80 -1.06 5.69 11.55
CA THR A 80 -1.50 5.69 10.15
C THR A 80 -0.39 5.11 9.28
N ILE A 81 -0.70 4.07 8.53
CA ILE A 81 0.22 3.40 7.62
C ILE A 81 -0.23 3.66 6.17
N ASP A 82 0.54 4.44 5.45
CA ASP A 82 0.37 4.61 4.02
C ASP A 82 0.87 3.35 3.29
N TYR A 83 0.19 3.00 2.20
CA TYR A 83 0.57 1.83 1.43
C TYR A 83 1.38 2.22 0.21
N GLN A 84 2.52 1.57 0.02
CA GLN A 84 3.32 1.67 -1.19
C GLN A 84 3.63 0.27 -1.74
N ASP A 85 3.60 0.17 -3.05
CA ASP A 85 4.00 -1.03 -3.79
C ASP A 85 4.59 -0.63 -5.14
N SER A 86 5.50 -1.44 -5.66
CA SER A 86 6.09 -1.23 -6.98
C SER A 86 6.45 -2.56 -7.61
N GLY A 87 6.43 -2.60 -8.91
CA GLY A 87 6.80 -3.79 -9.66
C GLY A 87 7.05 -3.47 -11.12
N SER A 88 7.40 -4.51 -11.85
CA SER A 88 7.61 -4.47 -13.28
C SER A 88 7.13 -5.77 -13.92
N GLY A 89 6.82 -5.74 -15.19
CA GLY A 89 6.44 -6.91 -15.95
C GLY A 89 6.69 -6.73 -17.45
N GLU A 90 6.30 -7.74 -18.20
CA GLU A 90 6.40 -7.78 -19.65
C GLU A 90 5.09 -8.33 -20.20
N VAL A 91 4.59 -7.69 -21.25
CA VAL A 91 3.44 -8.19 -22.02
C VAL A 91 3.88 -8.47 -23.42
N ASN A 92 3.74 -9.75 -23.83
CA ASN A 92 4.05 -10.21 -25.17
C ASN A 92 2.84 -10.01 -26.10
N GLY A 93 3.11 -9.84 -27.38
CA GLY A 93 2.11 -9.45 -28.38
C GLY A 93 0.77 -10.17 -28.30
N GLY A 94 -0.30 -9.40 -28.13
CA GLY A 94 -1.66 -9.87 -27.92
C GLY A 94 -1.94 -10.42 -26.52
N GLY A 95 -0.99 -10.27 -25.58
CA GLY A 95 -1.14 -10.67 -24.19
C GLY A 95 -1.69 -9.58 -23.29
N GLN A 96 -1.99 -9.95 -22.07
CA GLN A 96 -2.44 -9.09 -20.98
C GLN A 96 -1.72 -9.48 -19.70
N ASP A 97 -1.39 -8.49 -18.88
CA ASP A 97 -0.98 -8.69 -17.49
C ASP A 97 -1.85 -7.84 -16.56
N THR A 98 -2.10 -8.34 -15.35
CA THR A 98 -3.00 -7.70 -14.39
C THR A 98 -2.38 -7.72 -13.01
N ILE A 99 -2.31 -6.55 -12.39
CA ILE A 99 -1.87 -6.37 -11.01
C ILE A 99 -3.09 -6.01 -10.18
N THR A 100 -3.41 -6.86 -9.20
CA THR A 100 -4.56 -6.68 -8.31
C THR A 100 -4.14 -6.16 -6.95
N ARG A 101 -4.84 -5.15 -6.44
CA ARG A 101 -4.69 -4.59 -5.09
C ARG A 101 -6.05 -4.37 -4.45
N ASN A 102 -6.13 -4.57 -3.13
CA ASN A 102 -7.33 -4.23 -2.36
C ASN A 102 -7.10 -2.88 -1.67
N VAL A 103 -8.00 -1.95 -1.91
CA VAL A 103 -7.96 -0.62 -1.31
C VAL A 103 -8.98 -0.56 -0.17
N ASN A 104 -8.50 -0.22 1.02
CA ASN A 104 -9.29 -0.13 2.26
C ASN A 104 -10.14 1.15 2.34
N PRO A 105 -11.21 1.17 3.16
CA PRO A 105 -12.18 2.27 3.21
C PRO A 105 -11.67 3.61 3.77
N TYR A 106 -10.42 3.69 4.22
CA TYR A 106 -9.84 4.93 4.79
C TYR A 106 -8.81 5.58 3.87
N VAL A 107 -8.72 5.12 2.61
CA VAL A 107 -7.85 5.75 1.60
C VAL A 107 -8.48 7.05 1.15
N ILE A 108 -7.69 8.13 1.17
CA ILE A 108 -8.09 9.45 0.69
C ILE A 108 -7.54 9.77 -0.69
N GLU A 109 -6.43 9.17 -1.06
CA GLU A 109 -5.75 9.38 -2.34
C GLU A 109 -5.06 8.10 -2.81
N VAL A 110 -5.17 7.81 -4.11
CA VAL A 110 -4.39 6.78 -4.80
C VAL A 110 -3.63 7.44 -5.93
N ASN A 111 -2.31 7.28 -5.93
CA ASN A 111 -1.41 7.74 -6.98
C ASN A 111 -0.72 6.54 -7.63
N ILE A 112 -0.81 6.43 -8.96
CA ILE A 112 -0.15 5.39 -9.73
C ILE A 112 0.75 6.05 -10.78
N TYR A 113 2.03 5.74 -10.72
CA TYR A 113 3.02 6.16 -11.70
C TYR A 113 3.44 4.94 -12.50
N MET A 114 3.41 5.04 -13.82
CA MET A 114 3.73 3.95 -14.72
C MET A 114 4.69 4.41 -15.80
N ASN A 115 5.61 3.54 -16.19
CA ASN A 115 6.46 3.72 -17.35
C ASN A 115 6.24 2.53 -18.28
N LEU A 116 5.93 2.82 -19.55
CA LEU A 116 5.77 1.84 -20.61
C LEU A 116 6.95 1.96 -21.57
N THR A 117 7.64 0.86 -21.82
CA THR A 117 8.80 0.84 -22.73
C THR A 117 8.55 -0.16 -23.83
N GLY A 118 8.53 0.29 -25.07
CA GLY A 118 8.40 -0.56 -26.25
C GLY A 118 9.65 -1.42 -26.46
N ASP A 119 9.50 -2.74 -26.60
CA ASP A 119 10.64 -3.63 -26.81
C ASP A 119 11.15 -3.55 -28.25
N SER A 120 12.46 -3.73 -28.36
CA SER A 120 13.19 -3.64 -29.63
C SER A 120 13.16 -4.91 -30.46
N ASP A 121 12.79 -6.05 -29.91
CA ASP A 121 12.93 -7.37 -30.54
C ASP A 121 11.64 -7.92 -31.15
N ALA A 122 10.54 -7.17 -31.10
CA ALA A 122 9.29 -7.58 -31.72
C ALA A 122 9.45 -7.73 -33.24
N ALA A 123 9.48 -8.98 -33.64
CA ALA A 123 9.30 -9.54 -35.00
C ALA A 123 10.11 -8.93 -36.16
N ILE A 124 10.94 -9.77 -36.72
CA ILE A 124 11.55 -9.68 -38.04
C ILE A 124 10.52 -9.18 -39.07
N GLY A 125 10.57 -7.88 -39.37
CA GLY A 125 9.83 -7.35 -40.53
C GLY A 125 9.19 -5.98 -40.40
N ASN A 126 9.11 -5.37 -39.21
CA ASN A 126 8.47 -4.05 -39.08
C ASN A 126 9.50 -2.96 -38.73
N ASN A 127 10.06 -2.31 -39.75
CA ASN A 127 10.88 -1.11 -39.60
C ASN A 127 10.01 0.04 -39.07
N GLY A 128 10.03 0.31 -37.76
CA GLY A 128 9.41 1.47 -37.15
C GLY A 128 8.02 1.23 -36.55
N ALA A 129 7.70 0.00 -36.18
CA ALA A 129 6.46 -0.27 -35.45
C ALA A 129 6.53 0.26 -33.99
N SER A 130 5.50 0.99 -33.63
CA SER A 130 5.17 1.30 -32.25
C SER A 130 4.41 0.12 -31.64
N SER A 131 4.55 -0.09 -30.33
CA SER A 131 3.68 -0.98 -29.58
C SER A 131 2.40 -0.24 -29.23
N ASP A 132 1.25 -0.77 -29.64
CA ASP A 132 -0.06 -0.25 -29.24
C ASP A 132 -0.47 -0.95 -27.93
N ILE A 133 -0.43 -0.19 -26.84
CA ILE A 133 -0.65 -0.68 -25.48
C ILE A 133 -1.86 0.02 -24.89
N THR A 134 -2.82 -0.73 -24.36
CA THR A 134 -3.88 -0.17 -23.52
C THR A 134 -3.57 -0.39 -22.06
N VAL A 135 -3.63 0.69 -21.29
CA VAL A 135 -3.62 0.65 -19.81
C VAL A 135 -5.03 0.91 -19.33
N THR A 136 -5.55 0.00 -18.54
CA THR A 136 -6.87 0.12 -17.92
C THR A 136 -6.73 0.00 -16.41
N ILE A 137 -7.42 0.86 -15.66
CA ILE A 137 -7.56 0.77 -14.21
C ILE A 137 -9.04 0.51 -13.93
N GLU A 138 -9.31 -0.57 -13.21
CA GLU A 138 -10.64 -0.98 -12.80
C GLU A 138 -10.77 -0.96 -11.28
N VAL A 139 -11.96 -0.63 -10.79
CA VAL A 139 -12.37 -0.82 -9.40
C VAL A 139 -13.61 -1.71 -9.39
N ASP A 140 -13.56 -2.82 -8.69
CA ASP A 140 -14.62 -3.84 -8.64
C ASP A 140 -15.11 -4.27 -10.04
N GLY A 141 -14.17 -4.37 -11.00
CA GLY A 141 -14.45 -4.75 -12.39
C GLY A 141 -15.06 -3.64 -13.25
N GLN A 142 -15.11 -2.40 -12.75
CA GLN A 142 -15.52 -1.23 -13.53
C GLN A 142 -14.32 -0.38 -13.91
N ALA A 143 -14.10 -0.15 -15.21
CA ALA A 143 -13.03 0.70 -15.68
C ALA A 143 -13.29 2.16 -15.28
N ILE A 144 -12.34 2.73 -14.51
CA ILE A 144 -12.31 4.15 -14.14
C ILE A 144 -11.33 4.94 -14.98
N PHE A 145 -10.39 4.26 -15.60
CA PHE A 145 -9.44 4.80 -16.57
C PHE A 145 -9.17 3.75 -17.64
N SER A 146 -9.11 4.17 -18.90
CA SER A 146 -8.64 3.30 -20.01
C SER A 146 -8.10 4.18 -21.14
N GLN A 147 -6.85 3.97 -21.51
CA GLN A 147 -6.20 4.73 -22.57
C GLN A 147 -5.17 3.88 -23.31
N SER A 148 -5.15 4.01 -24.66
CA SER A 148 -4.14 3.39 -25.52
C SER A 148 -3.00 4.35 -25.77
N TYR A 149 -1.80 3.79 -25.85
CA TYR A 149 -0.55 4.49 -26.09
C TYR A 149 0.23 3.81 -27.22
N ASP A 150 0.73 4.61 -28.16
CA ASP A 150 1.70 4.19 -29.15
C ASP A 150 3.12 4.40 -28.62
N VAL A 151 3.78 3.35 -28.15
CA VAL A 151 5.14 3.42 -27.60
C VAL A 151 6.15 2.98 -28.66
N ASN A 152 6.96 3.93 -29.14
CA ASN A 152 7.98 3.62 -30.12
C ASN A 152 9.06 2.70 -29.53
N LYS A 153 9.63 1.87 -30.42
CA LYS A 153 10.75 0.98 -30.10
C LYS A 153 11.85 1.70 -29.32
N GLY A 154 12.14 1.21 -28.10
CA GLY A 154 13.20 1.74 -27.23
C GLY A 154 12.91 3.11 -26.61
N SER A 155 11.68 3.63 -26.76
CA SER A 155 11.21 4.81 -26.04
C SER A 155 10.38 4.40 -24.83
N THR A 156 10.27 5.32 -23.86
CA THR A 156 9.47 5.16 -22.66
C THR A 156 8.39 6.22 -22.62
N GLU A 157 7.16 5.82 -22.38
CA GLU A 157 6.03 6.71 -22.09
C GLU A 157 5.74 6.66 -20.58
N SER A 158 5.68 7.83 -19.95
CA SER A 158 5.41 7.94 -18.51
C SER A 158 3.99 8.42 -18.28
N ILE A 159 3.24 7.69 -17.46
CA ILE A 159 1.83 7.93 -17.16
C ILE A 159 1.70 8.15 -15.66
N GLN A 160 0.92 9.17 -15.30
CA GLN A 160 0.49 9.37 -13.92
C GLN A 160 -1.02 9.34 -13.86
N PHE A 161 -1.55 8.57 -12.94
CA PHE A 161 -2.95 8.54 -12.58
C PHE A 161 -3.09 8.89 -11.10
N SER A 162 -4.02 9.78 -10.77
CA SER A 162 -4.33 10.16 -9.39
C SER A 162 -5.84 10.26 -9.22
N ILE A 163 -6.33 9.73 -8.12
CA ILE A 163 -7.74 9.85 -7.74
C ILE A 163 -7.84 10.17 -6.24
N ASN A 164 -8.61 11.20 -5.94
CA ASN A 164 -8.89 11.69 -4.59
C ASN A 164 -10.38 11.51 -4.36
N ASP A 165 -10.84 10.33 -3.99
CA ASP A 165 -12.25 10.10 -3.69
C ASP A 165 -12.43 8.91 -2.74
N SER A 166 -13.31 9.08 -1.77
CA SER A 166 -13.73 8.04 -0.83
C SER A 166 -14.53 6.90 -1.50
N GLU A 167 -14.91 7.02 -2.76
CA GLU A 167 -15.63 6.00 -3.53
C GLU A 167 -14.71 4.91 -4.14
N THR A 168 -13.41 4.98 -3.88
CA THR A 168 -12.40 4.09 -4.48
C THR A 168 -12.08 2.86 -3.66
N VAL A 169 -12.91 2.52 -2.70
CA VAL A 169 -12.79 1.29 -1.90
C VAL A 169 -13.13 0.08 -2.76
N GLY A 170 -12.30 -0.96 -2.71
CA GLY A 170 -12.59 -2.19 -3.43
C GLY A 170 -11.35 -2.89 -3.99
N GLU A 171 -11.59 -3.86 -4.86
CA GLU A 171 -10.55 -4.54 -5.61
C GLU A 171 -10.16 -3.69 -6.83
N TRP A 172 -8.90 -3.27 -6.87
CA TRP A 172 -8.31 -2.52 -7.98
C TRP A 172 -7.50 -3.44 -8.88
N ASN A 173 -7.74 -3.33 -10.18
CA ASN A 173 -6.96 -4.00 -11.20
C ASN A 173 -6.27 -2.96 -12.08
N LEU A 174 -4.93 -3.03 -12.15
CA LEU A 174 -4.11 -2.31 -13.10
C LEU A 174 -3.79 -3.30 -14.23
N ILE A 175 -4.33 -3.05 -15.42
CA ILE A 175 -4.32 -3.96 -16.55
C ILE A 175 -3.49 -3.36 -17.67
N PHE A 176 -2.50 -4.12 -18.15
CA PHE A 176 -1.67 -3.80 -19.31
C PHE A 176 -1.98 -4.79 -20.43
N GLU A 177 -2.39 -4.30 -21.59
CA GLU A 177 -2.79 -5.11 -22.73
C GLU A 177 -2.07 -4.67 -24.01
N SER A 178 -1.48 -5.61 -24.75
CA SER A 178 -0.95 -5.38 -26.09
C SER A 178 -2.04 -5.59 -27.13
N ASN A 179 -2.36 -4.55 -27.90
CA ASN A 179 -3.49 -4.53 -28.84
C ASN A 179 -3.15 -5.05 -30.24
N ASP A 180 -1.89 -4.99 -30.65
CA ASP A 180 -1.49 -5.29 -32.03
C ASP A 180 -1.16 -6.77 -32.29
N GLY A 181 -1.08 -7.59 -31.23
CA GLY A 181 -0.80 -9.03 -31.33
C GLY A 181 0.62 -9.39 -31.77
N VAL A 182 1.53 -8.43 -31.86
CA VAL A 182 2.88 -8.60 -32.44
C VAL A 182 3.97 -7.95 -31.61
N SER A 183 3.65 -6.88 -30.89
CA SER A 183 4.63 -6.09 -30.15
C SER A 183 4.68 -6.46 -28.68
N ASP A 184 5.89 -6.62 -28.18
CA ASP A 184 6.16 -6.80 -26.78
C ASP A 184 6.47 -5.46 -26.12
N PHE A 185 6.14 -5.29 -24.86
CA PHE A 185 6.51 -4.14 -24.05
C PHE A 185 6.81 -4.53 -22.63
N THR A 186 7.64 -3.74 -21.96
CA THR A 186 7.87 -3.82 -20.53
C THR A 186 7.20 -2.65 -19.83
N TYR A 187 6.81 -2.85 -18.59
CA TYR A 187 6.25 -1.79 -17.75
C TYR A 187 6.87 -1.81 -16.37
N ASP A 188 6.95 -0.62 -15.78
CA ASP A 188 7.21 -0.43 -14.35
C ASP A 188 6.04 0.34 -13.76
N TYR A 189 5.68 0.05 -12.51
CA TYR A 189 4.68 0.83 -11.78
C TYR A 189 5.12 1.13 -10.37
N ASN A 190 4.59 2.23 -9.83
CA ASN A 190 4.68 2.59 -8.42
C ASN A 190 3.28 3.01 -7.95
N TRP A 191 2.78 2.35 -6.93
CA TRP A 191 1.47 2.56 -6.34
C TRP A 191 1.65 3.16 -4.95
N LEU A 192 0.95 4.27 -4.68
CA LEU A 192 0.90 4.94 -3.39
C LEU A 192 -0.56 5.12 -2.98
N SER A 193 -0.91 4.75 -1.76
CA SER A 193 -2.22 5.00 -1.17
C SER A 193 -2.03 5.70 0.17
N ASP A 194 -2.58 6.89 0.30
CA ASP A 194 -2.54 7.68 1.52
C ASP A 194 -3.82 7.44 2.33
N PHE A 195 -3.67 7.33 3.65
CA PHE A 195 -4.75 7.04 4.59
C PHE A 195 -4.93 8.20 5.57
N GLU A 196 -6.18 8.61 5.81
CA GLU A 196 -6.53 9.52 6.90
C GLU A 196 -7.76 9.04 7.65
N VAL A 197 -7.82 9.38 8.93
CA VAL A 197 -9.05 9.27 9.70
C VAL A 197 -9.86 10.54 9.49
N SER A 198 -11.03 10.43 8.91
CA SER A 198 -11.97 11.56 8.91
C SER A 198 -12.30 11.94 10.35
N SER A 199 -11.87 13.12 10.76
CA SER A 199 -12.10 13.73 12.07
C SER A 199 -13.59 14.00 12.33
#